data_bfa7e69e066d2248afbef538d6d4dc45
#
_entry.id   bfa7e69e066d2248afbef538d6d4dc45
#
_cell.length_a   1.000
_cell.length_b   1.000
_cell.length_c   1.000
_cell.angle_alpha   90.00
_cell.angle_beta   90.00
_cell.angle_gamma   90.00
#
_symmetry.space_group_name_H-M   'P 1'
#
loop_
_entity.id
_entity.type
_entity.pdbx_description
1 polymer ?
#
loop_
_entity_poly.entity_id
_entity_poly.type
_entity_poly.pdbx_seq_one_letter_code
_entity_poly.pdbx_strand_id
1 'polypeptide(L)'
;MKNFIVAKSAGFCFGVSRSVEMAQKLLESGSAYSLGQLIHNDDVVRRFEGRGLKVINSPDELPAGAMVMIRSHGVSKAVYAQLEKRGADITDATCPKVKRIHELVRKAQEDGRFVVIIGMHDHPEVEAVKGWCGDCVICENAAELDEWYRKFGKLLTKPITMVVQTTQTRSNFTECASFLKKRCTNLQIFDTICGATSMRQEEAAKLAAECDAMVVIGGKHSANSVHLSVICSEVCPNVQFIENAGELDTDRLKSADTVGITAGASTPAWIIKEVSNTMSEEIKTDAIPAEEKEMSFDEMLEESIKTIYNGDKVTGYV
;
A
#
# COMPACT_ATOMS: atom_id res chain seq x y z
N MET A 1 -11.41 -33.28 1.14
CA MET A 1 -11.62 -32.11 2.01
C MET A 1 -10.70 -31.02 1.48
N LYS A 2 -11.25 -29.87 1.06
CA LYS A 2 -10.43 -28.81 0.50
C LYS A 2 -9.59 -28.13 1.58
N ASN A 3 -8.38 -27.74 1.22
CA ASN A 3 -7.46 -27.07 2.11
C ASN A 3 -7.41 -25.57 1.78
N PHE A 4 -7.68 -24.71 2.75
CA PHE A 4 -7.58 -23.24 2.63
C PHE A 4 -6.39 -22.76 3.43
N ILE A 5 -5.47 -22.04 2.77
CA ILE A 5 -4.26 -21.52 3.39
C ILE A 5 -4.24 -20.01 3.29
N VAL A 6 -4.36 -19.32 4.41
CA VAL A 6 -4.26 -17.86 4.47
C VAL A 6 -2.80 -17.47 4.70
N ALA A 7 -2.29 -16.58 3.86
CA ALA A 7 -0.96 -16.02 4.01
C ALA A 7 -0.83 -15.27 5.35
N LYS A 8 0.25 -15.50 6.09
CA LYS A 8 0.48 -14.91 7.42
C LYS A 8 0.64 -13.38 7.34
N SER A 9 1.14 -12.87 6.22
CA SER A 9 1.30 -11.43 5.99
C SER A 9 0.04 -10.75 5.42
N ALA A 10 -1.08 -11.48 5.23
CA ALA A 10 -2.32 -10.91 4.72
C ALA A 10 -2.90 -9.86 5.70
N GLY A 11 -3.32 -8.71 5.18
CA GLY A 11 -3.98 -7.68 5.99
C GLY A 11 -3.15 -6.41 6.23
N PHE A 12 -3.56 -5.57 7.19
CA PHE A 12 -2.94 -4.27 7.42
C PHE A 12 -1.43 -4.35 7.66
N CYS A 13 -0.67 -3.46 7.00
CA CYS A 13 0.73 -3.25 7.35
C CYS A 13 0.84 -2.22 8.49
N PHE A 14 2.01 -2.15 9.14
CA PHE A 14 2.28 -1.17 10.19
C PHE A 14 1.89 0.28 9.80
N GLY A 15 2.21 0.71 8.58
CA GLY A 15 1.90 2.07 8.13
C GLY A 15 0.39 2.33 8.03
N VAL A 16 -0.36 1.34 7.57
CA VAL A 16 -1.84 1.39 7.48
C VAL A 16 -2.45 1.33 8.87
N SER A 17 -2.06 0.37 9.73
CA SER A 17 -2.55 0.27 11.11
C SER A 17 -2.37 1.59 11.86
N ARG A 18 -1.15 2.15 11.81
CA ARG A 18 -0.85 3.44 12.43
C ARG A 18 -1.74 4.57 11.90
N SER A 19 -1.99 4.62 10.58
CA SER A 19 -2.83 5.64 9.96
C SER A 19 -4.29 5.52 10.42
N VAL A 20 -4.80 4.31 10.52
CA VAL A 20 -6.16 4.00 11.00
C VAL A 20 -6.32 4.34 12.48
N GLU A 21 -5.36 3.97 13.35
CA GLU A 21 -5.36 4.34 14.76
C GLU A 21 -5.36 5.86 14.96
N MET A 22 -4.54 6.58 14.18
CA MET A 22 -4.49 8.03 14.25
C MET A 22 -5.80 8.67 13.81
N ALA A 23 -6.47 8.13 12.78
CA ALA A 23 -7.78 8.59 12.35
C ALA A 23 -8.86 8.35 13.43
N GLN A 24 -8.85 7.19 14.10
CA GLN A 24 -9.74 6.92 15.22
C GLN A 24 -9.59 7.96 16.33
N LYS A 25 -8.34 8.16 16.79
CA LYS A 25 -8.03 9.16 17.85
C LYS A 25 -8.42 10.58 17.45
N LEU A 26 -8.20 10.94 16.19
CA LEU A 26 -8.54 12.28 15.70
C LEU A 26 -10.05 12.53 15.77
N LEU A 27 -10.86 11.52 15.44
CA LEU A 27 -12.31 11.58 15.47
C LEU A 27 -12.91 11.58 16.90
N GLU A 28 -12.17 11.14 17.91
CA GLU A 28 -12.57 11.32 19.33
C GLU A 28 -12.67 12.79 19.71
N SER A 29 -11.89 13.66 19.05
CA SER A 29 -11.90 15.10 19.25
C SER A 29 -12.97 15.85 18.44
N GLY A 30 -13.69 15.14 17.57
CA GLY A 30 -14.76 15.69 16.71
C GLY A 30 -14.56 15.39 15.24
N SER A 31 -15.30 16.08 14.37
CA SER A 31 -15.17 15.93 12.91
C SER A 31 -13.82 16.39 12.42
N ALA A 32 -13.22 15.63 11.52
CA ALA A 32 -11.91 15.92 10.94
C ALA A 32 -11.92 15.72 9.42
N TYR A 33 -10.89 16.22 8.77
CA TYR A 33 -10.68 16.08 7.33
C TYR A 33 -9.51 15.11 7.07
N SER A 34 -9.60 14.34 5.98
CA SER A 34 -8.48 13.56 5.44
C SER A 34 -8.13 14.10 4.06
N LEU A 35 -6.87 14.44 3.85
CA LEU A 35 -6.40 14.87 2.53
C LEU A 35 -6.15 13.63 1.65
N GLY A 36 -7.13 13.32 0.83
CA GLY A 36 -7.30 12.07 0.09
C GLY A 36 -7.84 10.93 0.95
N GLN A 37 -8.17 9.81 0.31
CA GLN A 37 -8.65 8.61 0.99
C GLN A 37 -7.63 8.13 2.04
N LEU A 38 -8.10 7.81 3.24
CA LEU A 38 -7.26 7.37 4.36
C LEU A 38 -6.36 6.19 3.98
N ILE A 39 -6.95 5.19 3.35
CA ILE A 39 -6.30 4.00 2.80
C ILE A 39 -6.99 3.59 1.49
N HIS A 40 -6.37 2.71 0.69
CA HIS A 40 -6.96 2.16 -0.53
C HIS A 40 -7.92 0.99 -0.20
N ASN A 41 -8.99 1.29 0.52
CA ASN A 41 -10.08 0.37 0.84
C ASN A 41 -11.36 1.18 1.10
N ASP A 42 -12.32 1.06 0.18
CA ASP A 42 -13.53 1.90 0.20
C ASP A 42 -14.46 1.57 1.37
N ASP A 43 -14.50 0.31 1.84
CA ASP A 43 -15.33 -0.05 3.00
C ASP A 43 -14.84 0.66 4.26
N VAL A 44 -13.53 0.63 4.50
CA VAL A 44 -12.92 1.34 5.63
C VAL A 44 -13.16 2.84 5.52
N VAL A 45 -12.95 3.42 4.33
CA VAL A 45 -13.16 4.87 4.12
C VAL A 45 -14.61 5.26 4.43
N ARG A 46 -15.60 4.55 3.88
CA ARG A 46 -17.04 4.81 4.14
C ARG A 46 -17.39 4.72 5.63
N ARG A 47 -16.81 3.77 6.36
CA ARG A 47 -17.05 3.62 7.80
C ARG A 47 -16.47 4.80 8.59
N PHE A 48 -15.31 5.32 8.21
CA PHE A 48 -14.74 6.53 8.79
C PHE A 48 -15.53 7.79 8.42
N GLU A 49 -16.03 7.89 7.18
CA GLU A 49 -16.92 8.98 6.77
C GLU A 49 -18.23 8.99 7.60
N GLY A 50 -18.80 7.82 7.86
CA GLY A 50 -19.96 7.67 8.76
C GLY A 50 -19.69 8.13 10.20
N ARG A 51 -18.43 8.25 10.61
CA ARG A 51 -17.98 8.75 11.93
C ARG A 51 -17.57 10.23 11.91
N GLY A 52 -17.66 10.91 10.75
CA GLY A 52 -17.37 12.33 10.64
C GLY A 52 -16.00 12.67 10.02
N LEU A 53 -15.26 11.70 9.49
CA LEU A 53 -14.10 11.98 8.64
C LEU A 53 -14.60 12.46 7.28
N LYS A 54 -14.12 13.61 6.83
CA LYS A 54 -14.45 14.16 5.52
C LYS A 54 -13.24 14.07 4.60
N VAL A 55 -13.37 13.34 3.49
CA VAL A 55 -12.31 13.25 2.49
C VAL A 55 -12.33 14.50 1.61
N ILE A 56 -11.19 15.19 1.51
CA ILE A 56 -10.94 16.32 0.61
C ILE A 56 -9.78 15.99 -0.32
N ASN A 57 -9.75 16.56 -1.50
CA ASN A 57 -8.70 16.29 -2.50
C ASN A 57 -7.69 17.44 -2.64
N SER A 58 -8.02 18.60 -2.11
CA SER A 58 -7.16 19.78 -2.15
C SER A 58 -7.14 20.50 -0.80
N PRO A 59 -6.00 21.09 -0.38
CA PRO A 59 -5.97 21.99 0.76
C PRO A 59 -6.98 23.15 0.67
N ASP A 60 -7.40 23.53 -0.55
CA ASP A 60 -8.35 24.62 -0.76
C ASP A 60 -9.76 24.30 -0.27
N GLU A 61 -10.11 23.02 -0.17
CA GLU A 61 -11.38 22.55 0.38
C GLU A 61 -11.41 22.57 1.92
N LEU A 62 -10.23 22.73 2.58
CA LEU A 62 -10.13 22.72 4.03
C LEU A 62 -10.58 24.06 4.62
N PRO A 63 -11.54 24.10 5.56
CA PRO A 63 -11.84 25.31 6.32
C PRO A 63 -10.63 25.77 7.14
N ALA A 64 -10.49 27.09 7.31
CA ALA A 64 -9.40 27.65 8.09
C ALA A 64 -9.45 27.12 9.54
N GLY A 65 -8.30 26.73 10.08
CA GLY A 65 -8.17 26.20 11.44
C GLY A 65 -8.74 24.81 11.69
N ALA A 66 -9.21 24.11 10.63
CA ALA A 66 -9.80 22.78 10.79
C ALA A 66 -8.72 21.71 11.05
N MET A 67 -9.13 20.63 11.73
CA MET A 67 -8.29 19.43 11.92
C MET A 67 -8.19 18.66 10.59
N VAL A 68 -6.97 18.36 10.15
CA VAL A 68 -6.73 17.59 8.93
C VAL A 68 -5.67 16.53 9.15
N MET A 69 -5.95 15.36 8.59
CA MET A 69 -5.01 14.23 8.58
C MET A 69 -4.32 14.14 7.22
N ILE A 70 -2.99 14.06 7.25
CA ILE A 70 -2.20 13.63 6.10
C ILE A 70 -2.10 12.11 6.15
N ARG A 71 -2.59 11.44 5.09
CA ARG A 71 -2.61 9.98 4.98
C ARG A 71 -1.21 9.35 4.92
N SER A 72 -1.13 8.01 5.01
CA SER A 72 0.14 7.26 5.04
C SER A 72 1.07 7.49 3.84
N HIS A 73 0.55 7.91 2.70
CA HIS A 73 1.30 8.21 1.47
C HIS A 73 2.10 9.52 1.54
N GLY A 74 1.80 10.37 2.52
CA GLY A 74 2.39 11.70 2.62
C GLY A 74 1.84 12.68 1.61
N VAL A 75 2.40 13.88 1.63
CA VAL A 75 2.09 14.97 0.70
C VAL A 75 3.37 15.68 0.28
N SER A 76 3.30 16.49 -0.78
CA SER A 76 4.41 17.34 -1.21
C SER A 76 4.70 18.45 -0.19
N LYS A 77 5.92 18.99 -0.22
CA LYS A 77 6.32 20.15 0.60
C LYS A 77 5.39 21.36 0.38
N ALA A 78 4.95 21.58 -0.86
CA ALA A 78 4.05 22.68 -1.19
C ALA A 78 2.66 22.51 -0.55
N VAL A 79 2.11 21.30 -0.58
CA VAL A 79 0.82 20.96 0.07
C VAL A 79 0.92 21.15 1.58
N TYR A 80 2.02 20.70 2.19
CA TYR A 80 2.24 20.89 3.62
C TYR A 80 2.22 22.38 4.01
N ALA A 81 2.97 23.21 3.27
CA ALA A 81 3.00 24.65 3.49
C ALA A 81 1.63 25.33 3.27
N GLN A 82 0.81 24.83 2.34
CA GLN A 82 -0.56 25.34 2.16
C GLN A 82 -1.45 25.05 3.36
N LEU A 83 -1.37 23.85 3.94
CA LEU A 83 -2.10 23.47 5.16
C LEU A 83 -1.67 24.36 6.35
N GLU A 84 -0.37 24.55 6.54
CA GLU A 84 0.16 25.45 7.59
C GLU A 84 -0.34 26.90 7.41
N LYS A 85 -0.31 27.42 6.19
CA LYS A 85 -0.80 28.78 5.88
C LYS A 85 -2.29 28.94 6.19
N ARG A 86 -3.09 27.86 6.11
CA ARG A 86 -4.51 27.87 6.50
C ARG A 86 -4.71 27.76 8.01
N GLY A 87 -3.64 27.64 8.80
CA GLY A 87 -3.71 27.44 10.23
C GLY A 87 -4.31 26.08 10.60
N ALA A 88 -4.19 25.08 9.73
CA ALA A 88 -4.72 23.74 9.95
C ALA A 88 -4.07 23.07 11.18
N ASP A 89 -4.86 22.37 11.97
CA ASP A 89 -4.35 21.41 12.97
C ASP A 89 -4.01 20.10 12.26
N ILE A 90 -2.72 19.88 12.01
CA ILE A 90 -2.23 18.82 11.14
C ILE A 90 -1.87 17.56 11.93
N THR A 91 -2.57 16.48 11.70
CA THR A 91 -2.19 15.14 12.12
C THR A 91 -1.46 14.42 10.97
N ASP A 92 -0.14 14.34 11.05
CA ASP A 92 0.68 13.73 9.98
C ASP A 92 0.86 12.22 10.20
N ALA A 93 0.07 11.42 9.51
CA ALA A 93 0.15 9.96 9.50
C ALA A 93 1.05 9.39 8.39
N THR A 94 1.84 10.22 7.70
CA THR A 94 2.81 9.74 6.72
C THR A 94 3.63 8.59 7.28
N CYS A 95 3.65 7.47 6.56
CA CYS A 95 4.41 6.29 6.96
C CYS A 95 5.91 6.63 7.12
N PRO A 96 6.59 6.19 8.20
CA PRO A 96 8.02 6.46 8.38
C PRO A 96 8.89 5.98 7.21
N LYS A 97 8.48 4.92 6.50
CA LYS A 97 9.17 4.45 5.29
C LYS A 97 9.07 5.46 4.14
N VAL A 98 7.92 6.09 3.97
CA VAL A 98 7.70 7.17 2.98
C VAL A 98 8.45 8.44 3.40
N LYS A 99 8.39 8.84 4.68
CA LYS A 99 9.18 9.97 5.20
C LYS A 99 10.67 9.81 4.89
N ARG A 100 11.19 8.58 5.02
CA ARG A 100 12.58 8.29 4.68
C ARG A 100 12.88 8.55 3.19
N ILE A 101 11.94 8.27 2.29
CA ILE A 101 12.12 8.59 0.86
C ILE A 101 12.13 10.10 0.64
N HIS A 102 11.21 10.84 1.28
CA HIS A 102 11.21 12.32 1.23
C HIS A 102 12.56 12.91 1.66
N GLU A 103 13.16 12.39 2.74
CA GLU A 103 14.49 12.82 3.20
C GLU A 103 15.60 12.51 2.18
N LEU A 104 15.57 11.31 1.58
CA LEU A 104 16.55 10.89 0.59
C LEU A 104 16.51 11.77 -0.66
N VAL A 105 15.32 12.05 -1.20
CA VAL A 105 15.19 12.87 -2.41
C VAL A 105 15.49 14.34 -2.13
N ARG A 106 15.10 14.86 -0.94
CA ARG A 106 15.46 16.21 -0.51
C ARG A 106 16.98 16.36 -0.41
N LYS A 107 17.66 15.40 0.22
CA LYS A 107 19.12 15.40 0.34
C LYS A 107 19.79 15.29 -1.04
N ALA A 108 19.30 14.42 -1.92
CA ALA A 108 19.81 14.32 -3.28
C ALA A 108 19.71 15.66 -4.01
N GLN A 109 18.61 16.39 -3.85
CA GLN A 109 18.43 17.72 -4.40
C GLN A 109 19.46 18.73 -3.84
N GLU A 110 19.67 18.72 -2.51
CA GLU A 110 20.67 19.58 -1.86
C GLU A 110 22.09 19.28 -2.33
N ASP A 111 22.39 18.00 -2.63
CA ASP A 111 23.66 17.54 -3.18
C ASP A 111 23.78 17.79 -4.72
N GLY A 112 22.83 18.51 -5.33
CA GLY A 112 22.81 18.83 -6.76
C GLY A 112 22.60 17.63 -7.67
N ARG A 113 22.00 16.55 -7.19
CA ARG A 113 21.77 15.30 -7.93
C ARG A 113 20.42 15.33 -8.64
N PHE A 114 20.33 14.64 -9.76
CA PHE A 114 19.06 14.38 -10.44
C PHE A 114 18.40 13.13 -9.84
N VAL A 115 17.08 13.18 -9.60
CA VAL A 115 16.37 12.07 -8.97
C VAL A 115 15.60 11.26 -10.02
N VAL A 116 15.78 9.95 -10.01
CA VAL A 116 14.95 8.98 -10.75
C VAL A 116 14.06 8.28 -9.74
N ILE A 117 12.76 8.43 -9.89
CA ILE A 117 11.73 7.80 -9.05
C ILE A 117 11.12 6.66 -9.86
N ILE A 118 11.30 5.41 -9.40
CA ILE A 118 10.64 4.27 -10.01
C ILE A 118 9.33 3.99 -9.27
N GLY A 119 8.21 4.20 -9.96
CA GLY A 119 6.88 4.07 -9.38
C GLY A 119 5.78 4.41 -10.37
N MET A 120 4.55 4.08 -10.01
CA MET A 120 3.38 4.33 -10.84
C MET A 120 3.13 5.83 -10.98
N HIS A 121 2.88 6.28 -12.22
CA HIS A 121 2.39 7.64 -12.46
C HIS A 121 1.09 7.90 -11.67
N ASP A 122 0.88 9.13 -11.28
CA ASP A 122 -0.31 9.59 -10.55
C ASP A 122 -0.57 8.89 -9.19
N HIS A 123 0.33 8.00 -8.74
CA HIS A 123 0.19 7.39 -7.42
C HIS A 123 0.50 8.40 -6.32
N PRO A 124 -0.36 8.52 -5.28
CA PRO A 124 -0.21 9.53 -4.22
C PRO A 124 1.15 9.56 -3.53
N GLU A 125 1.77 8.40 -3.28
CA GLU A 125 3.10 8.31 -2.70
C GLU A 125 4.17 8.89 -3.64
N VAL A 126 4.08 8.57 -4.94
CA VAL A 126 5.04 9.00 -5.96
C VAL A 126 4.95 10.50 -6.19
N GLU A 127 3.74 11.04 -6.28
CA GLU A 127 3.50 12.48 -6.38
C GLU A 127 3.96 13.23 -5.12
N ALA A 128 3.76 12.64 -3.93
CA ALA A 128 4.30 13.20 -2.70
C ALA A 128 5.84 13.27 -2.75
N VAL A 129 6.51 12.17 -3.11
CA VAL A 129 7.98 12.08 -3.23
C VAL A 129 8.52 13.08 -4.23
N LYS A 130 7.91 13.17 -5.43
CA LYS A 130 8.24 14.17 -6.46
C LYS A 130 8.21 15.60 -5.91
N GLY A 131 7.24 15.90 -5.07
CA GLY A 131 7.10 17.22 -4.46
C GLY A 131 8.16 17.60 -3.43
N TRP A 132 9.08 16.70 -3.10
CA TRP A 132 10.25 16.93 -2.23
C TRP A 132 11.57 17.10 -3.01
N CYS A 133 11.57 16.95 -4.33
CA CYS A 133 12.69 17.21 -5.21
C CYS A 133 12.28 18.10 -6.39
N GLY A 134 13.21 18.91 -6.90
CA GLY A 134 12.94 19.80 -8.05
C GLY A 134 13.27 19.13 -9.38
N ASP A 135 14.48 18.57 -9.48
CA ASP A 135 14.97 17.92 -10.71
C ASP A 135 14.77 16.41 -10.62
N CYS A 136 13.68 15.91 -11.18
CA CYS A 136 13.38 14.49 -11.15
C CYS A 136 12.61 14.01 -12.40
N VAL A 137 12.62 12.67 -12.57
CA VAL A 137 11.75 11.95 -13.50
C VAL A 137 11.07 10.82 -12.76
N ILE A 138 9.82 10.53 -13.12
CA ILE A 138 9.10 9.32 -12.71
C ILE A 138 9.14 8.37 -13.92
N CYS A 139 9.45 7.11 -13.67
CA CYS A 139 9.34 6.02 -14.64
C CYS A 139 8.71 4.81 -13.95
N GLU A 140 7.77 4.15 -14.61
CA GLU A 140 7.11 2.98 -14.02
C GLU A 140 7.98 1.72 -14.08
N ASN A 141 8.81 1.61 -15.14
CA ASN A 141 9.61 0.42 -15.42
C ASN A 141 10.88 0.73 -16.20
N ALA A 142 11.68 -0.31 -16.45
CA ALA A 142 12.95 -0.18 -17.17
C ALA A 142 12.78 0.25 -18.64
N ALA A 143 11.67 -0.08 -19.29
CA ALA A 143 11.43 0.31 -20.68
C ALA A 143 11.15 1.83 -20.78
N GLU A 144 10.34 2.37 -19.91
CA GLU A 144 10.09 3.81 -19.83
C GLU A 144 11.35 4.58 -19.42
N LEU A 145 12.13 4.02 -18.49
CA LEU A 145 13.42 4.58 -18.09
C LEU A 145 14.41 4.61 -19.25
N ASP A 146 14.43 3.58 -20.11
CA ASP A 146 15.29 3.56 -21.32
C ASP A 146 14.84 4.60 -22.34
N GLU A 147 13.53 4.75 -22.58
CA GLU A 147 12.98 5.77 -23.46
C GLU A 147 13.37 7.19 -23.00
N TRP A 148 13.16 7.48 -21.70
CA TRP A 148 13.55 8.74 -21.11
C TRP A 148 15.05 8.99 -21.23
N TYR A 149 15.87 7.97 -20.91
CA TYR A 149 17.31 8.09 -20.94
C TYR A 149 17.87 8.33 -22.36
N ARG A 150 17.26 7.74 -23.39
CA ARG A 150 17.64 8.00 -24.81
C ARG A 150 17.41 9.45 -25.20
N LYS A 151 16.32 10.06 -24.70
CA LYS A 151 15.99 11.46 -25.02
C LYS A 151 16.84 12.46 -24.24
N PHE A 152 17.03 12.22 -22.96
CA PHE A 152 17.53 13.22 -22.02
C PHE A 152 18.83 12.81 -21.31
N GLY A 153 19.15 11.54 -21.21
CA GLY A 153 20.28 11.05 -20.42
C GLY A 153 21.64 11.58 -20.84
N LYS A 154 21.85 11.81 -22.14
CA LYS A 154 23.10 12.40 -22.67
C LYS A 154 23.26 13.88 -22.32
N LEU A 155 22.18 14.57 -22.02
CA LEU A 155 22.17 15.97 -21.61
C LEU A 155 22.33 16.12 -20.10
N LEU A 156 22.23 15.02 -19.36
CA LEU A 156 22.31 15.02 -17.91
C LEU A 156 23.78 15.04 -17.48
N THR A 157 24.21 16.20 -17.01
CA THR A 157 25.55 16.37 -16.41
C THR A 157 25.60 16.10 -14.92
N LYS A 158 24.41 16.01 -14.27
CA LYS A 158 24.26 15.81 -12.83
C LYS A 158 24.43 14.33 -12.45
N PRO A 159 25.00 14.07 -11.27
CA PRO A 159 24.96 12.72 -10.69
C PRO A 159 23.51 12.29 -10.45
N ILE A 160 23.25 10.98 -10.51
CA ILE A 160 21.87 10.43 -10.39
C ILE A 160 21.68 9.77 -9.03
N THR A 161 20.50 10.00 -8.44
CA THR A 161 19.96 9.23 -7.32
C THR A 161 18.71 8.52 -7.75
N MET A 162 18.63 7.20 -7.54
CA MET A 162 17.43 6.40 -7.79
C MET A 162 16.78 6.02 -6.46
N VAL A 163 15.45 6.23 -6.38
CA VAL A 163 14.57 5.73 -5.32
C VAL A 163 13.40 4.99 -5.97
N VAL A 164 12.72 4.14 -5.21
CA VAL A 164 11.56 3.39 -5.71
C VAL A 164 10.37 3.54 -4.77
N GLN A 165 9.17 3.46 -5.32
CA GLN A 165 7.91 3.41 -4.58
C GLN A 165 7.93 2.23 -3.60
N THR A 166 7.41 2.42 -2.38
CA THR A 166 7.47 1.41 -1.32
C THR A 166 6.78 0.08 -1.66
N THR A 167 5.83 0.11 -2.60
CA THR A 167 5.06 -1.07 -3.05
C THR A 167 5.58 -1.71 -4.33
N GLN A 168 6.73 -1.26 -4.85
CA GLN A 168 7.30 -1.75 -6.10
C GLN A 168 7.74 -3.22 -6.00
N THR A 169 7.83 -3.90 -7.16
CA THR A 169 8.31 -5.28 -7.22
C THR A 169 9.85 -5.34 -7.21
N ARG A 170 10.39 -6.44 -6.67
CA ARG A 170 11.84 -6.68 -6.65
C ARG A 170 12.44 -6.80 -8.06
N SER A 171 11.70 -7.41 -9.00
CA SER A 171 12.12 -7.55 -10.40
C SER A 171 12.32 -6.17 -11.02
N ASN A 172 11.30 -5.32 -10.99
CA ASN A 172 11.35 -3.98 -11.59
C ASN A 172 12.46 -3.10 -10.98
N PHE A 173 12.63 -3.14 -9.63
CA PHE A 173 13.75 -2.47 -8.98
C PHE A 173 15.10 -2.93 -9.55
N THR A 174 15.29 -4.25 -9.67
CA THR A 174 16.57 -4.84 -10.13
C THR A 174 16.86 -4.50 -11.59
N GLU A 175 15.83 -4.51 -12.44
CA GLU A 175 15.95 -4.16 -13.85
C GLU A 175 16.33 -2.69 -14.04
N CYS A 176 15.61 -1.77 -13.37
CA CYS A 176 15.89 -0.33 -13.42
C CYS A 176 17.28 0.00 -12.85
N ALA A 177 17.65 -0.61 -11.72
CA ALA A 177 18.95 -0.43 -11.10
C ALA A 177 20.08 -0.93 -12.01
N SER A 178 19.92 -2.09 -12.65
CA SER A 178 20.88 -2.67 -13.59
C SER A 178 21.02 -1.81 -14.85
N PHE A 179 19.91 -1.24 -15.32
CA PHE A 179 19.91 -0.32 -16.45
C PHE A 179 20.76 0.92 -16.17
N LEU A 180 20.56 1.59 -15.03
CA LEU A 180 21.31 2.79 -14.66
C LEU A 180 22.78 2.50 -14.35
N LYS A 181 23.10 1.38 -13.68
CA LYS A 181 24.49 0.96 -13.38
C LYS A 181 25.34 0.81 -14.62
N LYS A 182 24.77 0.38 -15.74
CA LYS A 182 25.49 0.22 -17.03
C LYS A 182 25.74 1.55 -17.74
N ARG A 183 25.07 2.64 -17.35
CA ARG A 183 25.05 3.92 -18.09
C ARG A 183 25.55 5.12 -17.29
N CYS A 184 25.54 5.04 -15.98
CA CYS A 184 25.84 6.15 -15.09
C CYS A 184 27.03 5.82 -14.19
N THR A 185 28.03 6.68 -14.15
CA THR A 185 29.24 6.50 -13.33
C THR A 185 29.08 7.05 -11.91
N ASN A 186 28.33 8.15 -11.75
CA ASN A 186 28.05 8.75 -10.44
C ASN A 186 26.57 8.51 -10.06
N LEU A 187 26.31 7.30 -9.57
CA LEU A 187 24.96 6.79 -9.28
C LEU A 187 24.84 6.39 -7.82
N GLN A 188 23.77 6.84 -7.18
CA GLN A 188 23.31 6.32 -5.88
C GLN A 188 21.98 5.61 -6.10
N ILE A 189 21.85 4.40 -5.56
CA ILE A 189 20.61 3.62 -5.62
C ILE A 189 20.18 3.30 -4.20
N PHE A 190 18.95 3.68 -3.87
CA PHE A 190 18.33 3.34 -2.61
C PHE A 190 17.20 2.34 -2.86
N ASP A 191 17.33 1.15 -2.28
CA ASP A 191 16.25 0.21 -2.18
C ASP A 191 15.27 0.70 -1.12
N THR A 192 14.20 1.33 -1.58
CA THR A 192 13.16 1.90 -0.73
C THR A 192 11.88 1.06 -0.73
N ILE A 193 11.91 -0.15 -1.30
CA ILE A 193 10.82 -1.12 -1.18
C ILE A 193 10.61 -1.43 0.31
N CYS A 194 9.36 -1.37 0.75
CA CYS A 194 9.04 -1.66 2.14
C CYS A 194 9.24 -3.15 2.46
N GLY A 195 9.89 -3.48 3.59
CA GLY A 195 10.07 -4.87 4.01
C GLY A 195 8.75 -5.64 4.13
N ALA A 196 7.66 -4.96 4.57
CA ALA A 196 6.34 -5.57 4.59
C ALA A 196 5.81 -5.88 3.18
N THR A 197 6.17 -5.10 2.16
CA THR A 197 5.86 -5.39 0.75
C THR A 197 6.65 -6.59 0.25
N SER A 198 7.98 -6.60 0.47
CA SER A 198 8.83 -7.72 0.04
C SER A 198 8.36 -9.04 0.65
N MET A 199 8.08 -9.05 1.96
CA MET A 199 7.60 -10.24 2.66
C MET A 199 6.28 -10.76 2.07
N ARG A 200 5.31 -9.87 1.78
CA ARG A 200 4.04 -10.26 1.16
C ARG A 200 4.24 -10.83 -0.24
N GLN A 201 5.06 -10.20 -1.04
CA GLN A 201 5.35 -10.65 -2.41
C GLN A 201 6.01 -12.03 -2.40
N GLU A 202 7.00 -12.24 -1.54
CA GLU A 202 7.69 -13.53 -1.38
C GLU A 202 6.76 -14.63 -0.87
N GLU A 203 5.92 -14.32 0.12
CA GLU A 203 4.96 -15.29 0.66
C GLU A 203 3.87 -15.61 -0.36
N ALA A 204 3.33 -14.61 -1.06
CA ALA A 204 2.32 -14.80 -2.10
C ALA A 204 2.85 -15.67 -3.26
N ALA A 205 4.08 -15.43 -3.72
CA ALA A 205 4.71 -16.24 -4.76
C ALA A 205 4.89 -17.71 -4.33
N LYS A 206 5.33 -17.94 -3.09
CA LYS A 206 5.48 -19.31 -2.53
C LYS A 206 4.13 -19.98 -2.43
N LEU A 207 3.14 -19.32 -1.86
CA LEU A 207 1.80 -19.87 -1.68
C LEU A 207 1.16 -20.19 -3.04
N ALA A 208 1.32 -19.32 -4.04
CA ALA A 208 0.82 -19.53 -5.39
C ALA A 208 1.45 -20.75 -6.08
N ALA A 209 2.71 -21.07 -5.77
CA ALA A 209 3.40 -22.24 -6.30
C ALA A 209 2.92 -23.58 -5.65
N GLU A 210 2.32 -23.51 -4.47
CA GLU A 210 1.87 -24.67 -3.70
C GLU A 210 0.35 -24.91 -3.79
N CYS A 211 -0.41 -23.98 -4.40
CA CYS A 211 -1.87 -24.03 -4.47
C CYS A 211 -2.39 -24.18 -5.89
N ASP A 212 -3.54 -24.86 -6.04
CA ASP A 212 -4.23 -25.02 -7.31
C ASP A 212 -4.99 -23.75 -7.73
N ALA A 213 -5.35 -22.92 -6.75
CA ALA A 213 -5.99 -21.62 -6.97
C ALA A 213 -5.54 -20.60 -5.93
N MET A 214 -5.60 -19.33 -6.30
CA MET A 214 -5.29 -18.19 -5.42
C MET A 214 -6.43 -17.19 -5.38
N VAL A 215 -6.72 -16.68 -4.20
CA VAL A 215 -7.60 -15.53 -3.99
C VAL A 215 -6.75 -14.39 -3.41
N VAL A 216 -6.64 -13.31 -4.17
CA VAL A 216 -5.94 -12.08 -3.78
C VAL A 216 -6.99 -11.04 -3.39
N ILE A 217 -7.00 -10.63 -2.13
CA ILE A 217 -8.01 -9.69 -1.61
C ILE A 217 -7.41 -8.29 -1.48
N GLY A 218 -8.05 -7.28 -2.08
CA GLY A 218 -7.60 -5.90 -1.92
C GLY A 218 -8.14 -4.96 -2.98
N GLY A 219 -8.08 -3.66 -2.72
CA GLY A 219 -8.56 -2.63 -3.63
C GLY A 219 -7.86 -2.65 -4.99
N LYS A 220 -8.62 -2.53 -6.07
CA LYS A 220 -8.11 -2.53 -7.45
C LYS A 220 -7.22 -1.32 -7.76
N HIS A 221 -7.34 -0.27 -6.94
CA HIS A 221 -6.50 0.94 -7.00
C HIS A 221 -5.28 0.88 -6.06
N SER A 222 -5.11 -0.22 -5.31
CA SER A 222 -3.96 -0.42 -4.44
C SER A 222 -2.79 -1.03 -5.20
N ALA A 223 -1.71 -0.27 -5.40
CA ALA A 223 -0.50 -0.75 -6.08
C ALA A 223 0.04 -2.06 -5.48
N ASN A 224 0.03 -2.19 -4.13
CA ASN A 224 0.45 -3.42 -3.49
C ASN A 224 -0.45 -4.62 -3.85
N SER A 225 -1.78 -4.43 -3.86
CA SER A 225 -2.73 -5.52 -4.18
C SER A 225 -2.63 -5.94 -5.65
N VAL A 226 -2.48 -4.97 -6.55
CA VAL A 226 -2.26 -5.24 -7.98
C VAL A 226 -0.98 -6.05 -8.20
N HIS A 227 0.14 -5.64 -7.56
CA HIS A 227 1.40 -6.38 -7.68
C HIS A 227 1.30 -7.82 -7.13
N LEU A 228 0.59 -8.02 -6.02
CA LEU A 228 0.34 -9.38 -5.49
C LEU A 228 -0.45 -10.24 -6.48
N SER A 229 -1.48 -9.69 -7.11
CA SER A 229 -2.27 -10.39 -8.13
C SER A 229 -1.40 -10.79 -9.33
N VAL A 230 -0.56 -9.90 -9.83
CA VAL A 230 0.37 -10.19 -10.92
C VAL A 230 1.34 -11.31 -10.53
N ILE A 231 2.00 -11.20 -9.38
CA ILE A 231 2.96 -12.20 -8.88
C ILE A 231 2.31 -13.57 -8.74
N CYS A 232 1.09 -13.65 -8.19
CA CYS A 232 0.36 -14.92 -8.09
C CYS A 232 0.05 -15.48 -9.47
N SER A 233 -0.33 -14.63 -10.44
CA SER A 233 -0.72 -15.05 -11.80
C SER A 233 0.48 -15.54 -12.64
N GLU A 234 1.71 -15.16 -12.30
CA GLU A 234 2.92 -15.68 -12.95
C GLU A 234 3.15 -17.18 -12.64
N VAL A 235 2.61 -17.67 -11.53
CA VAL A 235 2.88 -19.02 -11.01
C VAL A 235 1.62 -19.90 -10.99
N CYS A 236 0.48 -19.35 -10.57
CA CYS A 236 -0.79 -20.07 -10.46
C CYS A 236 -1.73 -19.66 -11.61
N PRO A 237 -2.27 -20.62 -12.40
CA PRO A 237 -3.14 -20.31 -13.54
C PRO A 237 -4.56 -19.88 -13.13
N ASN A 238 -4.99 -20.20 -11.89
CA ASN A 238 -6.32 -19.86 -11.37
C ASN A 238 -6.20 -18.83 -10.24
N VAL A 239 -6.16 -17.56 -10.60
CA VAL A 239 -6.10 -16.44 -9.66
C VAL A 239 -7.36 -15.61 -9.77
N GLN A 240 -7.96 -15.28 -8.63
CA GLN A 240 -9.03 -14.30 -8.50
C GLN A 240 -8.52 -13.10 -7.73
N PHE A 241 -8.66 -11.90 -8.28
CA PHE A 241 -8.39 -10.65 -7.60
C PHE A 241 -9.70 -9.94 -7.28
N ILE A 242 -10.04 -9.86 -6.01
CA ILE A 242 -11.34 -9.40 -5.50
C ILE A 242 -11.17 -8.32 -4.42
N GLU A 243 -12.17 -7.46 -4.27
CA GLU A 243 -12.20 -6.46 -3.20
C GLU A 243 -12.98 -6.94 -1.96
N ASN A 244 -13.98 -7.79 -2.15
CA ASN A 244 -14.86 -8.31 -1.10
C ASN A 244 -15.41 -9.69 -1.48
N ALA A 245 -16.13 -10.34 -0.55
CA ALA A 245 -16.67 -11.67 -0.75
C ALA A 245 -17.73 -11.76 -1.86
N GLY A 246 -18.44 -10.67 -2.16
CA GLY A 246 -19.45 -10.64 -3.23
C GLY A 246 -18.86 -10.75 -4.65
N GLU A 247 -17.55 -10.52 -4.80
CA GLU A 247 -16.86 -10.71 -6.09
C GLU A 247 -16.25 -12.12 -6.26
N LEU A 248 -16.37 -12.96 -5.23
CA LEU A 248 -15.78 -14.30 -5.25
C LEU A 248 -16.56 -15.23 -6.17
N ASP A 249 -15.89 -15.78 -7.16
CA ASP A 249 -16.43 -16.85 -8.02
C ASP A 249 -16.05 -18.22 -7.43
N THR A 250 -16.95 -18.78 -6.63
CA THR A 250 -16.73 -20.07 -5.96
C THR A 250 -16.76 -21.25 -6.93
N ASP A 251 -17.41 -21.11 -8.09
CA ASP A 251 -17.42 -22.17 -9.13
C ASP A 251 -16.02 -22.42 -9.68
N ARG A 252 -15.22 -21.36 -9.86
CA ARG A 252 -13.81 -21.48 -10.26
C ARG A 252 -12.92 -22.20 -9.25
N LEU A 253 -13.35 -22.28 -8.00
CA LEU A 253 -12.60 -22.95 -6.94
C LEU A 253 -13.00 -24.40 -6.74
N LYS A 254 -14.11 -24.87 -7.36
CA LYS A 254 -14.65 -26.24 -7.16
C LYS A 254 -13.68 -27.35 -7.55
N SER A 255 -12.82 -27.13 -8.53
CA SER A 255 -11.83 -28.11 -9.00
C SER A 255 -10.49 -28.06 -8.24
N ALA A 256 -10.26 -27.05 -7.41
CA ALA A 256 -9.02 -26.87 -6.66
C ALA A 256 -9.06 -27.71 -5.35
N ASP A 257 -8.04 -28.46 -5.05
CA ASP A 257 -7.86 -29.18 -3.78
C ASP A 257 -7.29 -28.25 -2.71
N THR A 258 -6.38 -27.37 -3.11
CA THR A 258 -5.74 -26.38 -2.23
C THR A 258 -5.93 -24.98 -2.78
N VAL A 259 -6.48 -24.08 -1.96
CA VAL A 259 -6.69 -22.67 -2.31
C VAL A 259 -5.91 -21.79 -1.36
N GLY A 260 -5.02 -20.97 -1.91
CA GLY A 260 -4.28 -19.96 -1.17
C GLY A 260 -5.03 -18.63 -1.12
N ILE A 261 -4.99 -17.96 0.02
CA ILE A 261 -5.59 -16.64 0.23
C ILE A 261 -4.48 -15.67 0.64
N THR A 262 -4.32 -14.57 -0.08
CA THR A 262 -3.46 -13.47 0.32
C THR A 262 -4.23 -12.16 0.24
N ALA A 263 -3.73 -11.13 0.95
CA ALA A 263 -4.42 -9.85 0.97
C ALA A 263 -3.46 -8.67 0.98
N GLY A 264 -3.91 -7.57 0.38
CA GLY A 264 -3.16 -6.33 0.32
C GLY A 264 -2.97 -5.66 1.69
N ALA A 265 -1.99 -4.75 1.75
CA ALA A 265 -1.60 -4.02 2.96
C ALA A 265 -2.68 -3.07 3.51
N SER A 266 -3.73 -2.80 2.75
CA SER A 266 -4.89 -1.99 3.13
C SER A 266 -6.18 -2.81 3.29
N THR A 267 -6.09 -4.14 3.29
CA THR A 267 -7.23 -5.04 3.46
C THR A 267 -7.41 -5.36 4.95
N PRO A 268 -8.56 -5.03 5.55
CA PRO A 268 -8.79 -5.33 6.96
C PRO A 268 -9.09 -6.81 7.21
N ALA A 269 -8.88 -7.26 8.44
CA ALA A 269 -9.03 -8.67 8.84
C ALA A 269 -10.45 -9.20 8.63
N TRP A 270 -11.48 -8.37 8.84
CA TRP A 270 -12.88 -8.79 8.65
C TRP A 270 -13.22 -9.15 7.21
N ILE A 271 -12.67 -8.43 6.21
CA ILE A 271 -12.88 -8.78 4.79
C ILE A 271 -12.20 -10.11 4.46
N ILE A 272 -10.99 -10.34 5.00
CA ILE A 272 -10.28 -11.63 4.82
C ILE A 272 -11.09 -12.76 5.43
N LYS A 273 -11.65 -12.54 6.63
CA LYS A 273 -12.48 -13.50 7.35
C LYS A 273 -13.78 -13.79 6.59
N GLU A 274 -14.47 -12.75 6.11
CA GLU A 274 -15.69 -12.88 5.31
C GLU A 274 -15.46 -13.72 4.05
N VAL A 275 -14.41 -13.42 3.28
CA VAL A 275 -14.04 -14.22 2.09
C VAL A 275 -13.75 -15.67 2.47
N SER A 276 -12.99 -15.90 3.56
CA SER A 276 -12.65 -17.24 4.02
C SER A 276 -13.88 -18.03 4.48
N ASN A 277 -14.83 -17.37 5.14
CA ASN A 277 -16.09 -17.98 5.56
C ASN A 277 -16.96 -18.35 4.35
N THR A 278 -17.16 -17.43 3.41
CA THR A 278 -17.91 -17.69 2.17
C THR A 278 -17.36 -18.89 1.42
N MET A 279 -16.02 -18.99 1.28
CA MET A 279 -15.37 -20.16 0.69
C MET A 279 -15.65 -21.44 1.48
N SER A 280 -15.67 -21.36 2.82
CA SER A 280 -15.87 -22.53 3.68
C SER A 280 -17.32 -23.01 3.68
N GLU A 281 -18.30 -22.12 3.63
CA GLU A 281 -19.72 -22.42 3.64
C GLU A 281 -20.20 -23.01 2.31
N GLU A 282 -19.82 -22.42 1.17
CA GLU A 282 -20.27 -22.89 -0.14
C GLU A 282 -19.58 -24.21 -0.59
N ILE A 283 -18.44 -24.52 0.02
CA ILE A 283 -17.69 -25.75 -0.29
C ILE A 283 -17.96 -26.88 0.73
N LYS A 284 -18.53 -26.56 1.91
CA LYS A 284 -18.95 -27.53 2.93
C LYS A 284 -20.47 -27.61 2.98
N THR A 285 -21.02 -28.65 2.40
CA THR A 285 -22.47 -28.94 2.41
C THR A 285 -23.02 -29.36 3.78
N ASP A 286 -22.22 -29.49 4.86
CA ASP A 286 -22.66 -30.05 6.14
C ASP A 286 -22.09 -29.34 7.41
N ALA A 287 -21.83 -28.07 7.41
CA ALA A 287 -21.42 -27.36 8.62
C ALA A 287 -22.54 -26.44 9.15
N ILE A 288 -22.95 -26.68 10.41
CA ILE A 288 -23.86 -25.81 11.16
C ILE A 288 -23.22 -24.41 11.29
N PRO A 289 -23.94 -23.32 10.95
CA PRO A 289 -23.39 -21.96 11.12
C PRO A 289 -23.08 -21.72 12.61
N ALA A 290 -21.87 -21.34 12.94
CA ALA A 290 -21.56 -20.78 14.23
C ALA A 290 -22.26 -19.41 14.34
N GLU A 291 -23.01 -19.16 15.40
CA GLU A 291 -23.56 -17.82 15.70
C GLU A 291 -22.39 -16.84 15.80
N GLU A 292 -22.20 -16.03 14.75
CA GLU A 292 -21.22 -14.95 14.78
C GLU A 292 -21.79 -13.80 15.61
N LYS A 293 -21.08 -13.46 16.69
CA LYS A 293 -21.36 -12.25 17.47
C LYS A 293 -21.13 -11.04 16.58
N GLU A 294 -22.13 -10.20 16.40
CA GLU A 294 -21.96 -8.92 15.71
C GLU A 294 -20.90 -8.09 16.42
N MET A 295 -19.75 -7.92 15.75
CA MET A 295 -18.65 -7.09 16.25
C MET A 295 -18.86 -5.63 15.86
N SER A 296 -18.60 -4.72 16.78
CA SER A 296 -18.57 -3.29 16.47
C SER A 296 -17.41 -2.96 15.51
N PHE A 297 -17.52 -1.83 14.79
CA PHE A 297 -16.45 -1.39 13.90
C PHE A 297 -15.10 -1.20 14.62
N ASP A 298 -15.11 -0.74 15.88
CA ASP A 298 -13.91 -0.60 16.68
C ASP A 298 -13.27 -1.94 17.01
N GLU A 299 -14.06 -2.96 17.40
CA GLU A 299 -13.55 -4.31 17.62
C GLU A 299 -12.95 -4.92 16.34
N MET A 300 -13.59 -4.73 15.18
CA MET A 300 -13.09 -5.18 13.88
C MET A 300 -11.78 -4.48 13.49
N LEU A 301 -11.66 -3.18 13.76
CA LEU A 301 -10.43 -2.43 13.54
C LEU A 301 -9.32 -2.90 14.46
N GLU A 302 -9.59 -3.12 15.75
CA GLU A 302 -8.60 -3.64 16.69
C GLU A 302 -8.07 -5.01 16.28
N GLU A 303 -8.94 -5.91 15.79
CA GLU A 303 -8.51 -7.20 15.26
C GLU A 303 -7.56 -7.03 14.07
N SER A 304 -7.86 -6.10 13.15
CA SER A 304 -7.03 -5.81 11.98
C SER A 304 -5.69 -5.15 12.34
N ILE A 305 -5.64 -4.36 13.41
CA ILE A 305 -4.44 -3.66 13.88
C ILE A 305 -3.52 -4.59 14.67
N LYS A 306 -4.07 -5.54 15.44
CA LYS A 306 -3.32 -6.48 16.28
C LYS A 306 -2.52 -7.55 15.51
N THR A 307 -2.65 -7.60 14.19
CA THR A 307 -1.85 -8.54 13.38
C THR A 307 -0.37 -8.15 13.45
N ILE A 308 0.41 -8.91 14.24
CA ILE A 308 1.85 -8.70 14.41
C ILE A 308 2.58 -9.43 13.29
N TYR A 309 3.38 -8.70 12.53
CA TYR A 309 4.19 -9.26 11.44
C TYR A 309 5.59 -9.63 11.93
N ASN A 310 6.15 -10.71 11.37
CA ASN A 310 7.50 -11.18 11.70
C ASN A 310 8.53 -10.09 11.32
N GLY A 311 9.20 -9.51 12.31
CA GLY A 311 10.14 -8.38 12.14
C GLY A 311 9.66 -7.05 12.73
N ASP A 312 8.43 -6.97 13.22
CA ASP A 312 7.95 -5.82 13.96
C ASP A 312 8.56 -5.83 15.39
N LYS A 313 9.13 -4.69 15.78
CA LYS A 313 9.58 -4.52 17.17
C LYS A 313 8.35 -4.26 18.04
N VAL A 314 7.96 -5.24 18.82
CA VAL A 314 6.92 -5.09 19.84
C VAL A 314 7.57 -4.55 21.12
N THR A 315 7.24 -3.33 21.52
CA THR A 315 7.55 -2.81 22.85
C THR A 315 6.41 -3.23 23.78
N GLY A 316 6.64 -4.28 24.56
CA GLY A 316 5.76 -4.65 25.67
C GLY A 316 6.17 -3.88 26.93
N TYR A 317 5.21 -3.32 27.62
CA TYR A 317 5.40 -2.95 29.04
C TYR A 317 5.23 -4.24 29.85
N VAL A 318 6.27 -4.59 30.62
CA VAL A 318 6.23 -5.64 31.64
C VAL A 318 5.63 -5.06 32.91
#